data_b578f3fd7becb07c7343b15c88dd14fd
#
_entry.id   b578f3fd7becb07c7343b15c88dd14fd
#
_cell.length_a   1.000
_cell.length_b   1.000
_cell.length_c   1.000
_cell.angle_alpha   90.00
_cell.angle_beta   90.00
_cell.angle_gamma   90.00
#
_symmetry.space_group_name_H-M   'P 1'
#
loop_
_entity.id
_entity.type
_entity.pdbx_description
1 polymer ?
#
loop_
_entity_poly.entity_id
_entity_poly.type
_entity_poly.pdbx_seq_one_letter_code
_entity_poly.pdbx_strand_id
1 'polypeptide(L)'
;DVSFTGVNNQLLIYNAEDSKWVGIASTALGSNNVTGDLSVTGNISCAGTITYNDVTFVDSIGVVTARSGLELGAGSITPIIAIEAATSTTTTTSASNIDTFVAATFRSAQYQIQITQGSNYHVTTLNVLHDGTSVYLNEFGTIRTGAALATFDADINSGNVRVRATPTTDSSTVFKLTK
;
A
#
# COMPACT_ATOMS: atom_id res chain seq x y z
N ASP A 1 -13.85 -51.01 -8.75
CA ASP A 1 -13.50 -51.18 -7.33
C ASP A 1 -12.66 -49.98 -6.88
N VAL A 2 -13.14 -49.22 -5.91
CA VAL A 2 -12.41 -48.05 -5.38
C VAL A 2 -11.66 -48.54 -4.15
N SER A 3 -10.36 -48.76 -4.27
CA SER A 3 -9.53 -49.16 -3.15
C SER A 3 -8.98 -47.98 -2.41
N PHE A 4 -9.45 -47.75 -1.18
CA PHE A 4 -8.88 -46.79 -0.28
C PHE A 4 -7.87 -47.44 0.64
N THR A 5 -6.60 -47.23 0.47
CA THR A 5 -5.59 -47.57 1.46
C THR A 5 -5.39 -46.39 2.44
N GLY A 6 -6.19 -46.38 3.46
CA GLY A 6 -5.94 -45.89 4.82
C GLY A 6 -5.24 -44.56 5.08
N VAL A 7 -5.37 -43.51 4.22
CA VAL A 7 -4.87 -42.17 4.55
C VAL A 7 -6.04 -41.21 4.50
N ASN A 8 -6.36 -40.61 5.64
CA ASN A 8 -7.33 -39.51 5.74
C ASN A 8 -6.88 -38.33 4.88
N ASN A 9 -7.78 -37.71 4.14
CA ASN A 9 -7.56 -36.54 3.27
C ASN A 9 -6.95 -36.83 1.89
N GLN A 10 -7.41 -37.85 1.19
CA GLN A 10 -7.10 -38.04 -0.23
C GLN A 10 -8.20 -37.42 -1.11
N LEU A 11 -7.77 -36.71 -2.16
CA LEU A 11 -8.64 -36.33 -3.25
C LEU A 11 -8.71 -37.46 -4.26
N LEU A 12 -9.93 -37.85 -4.69
CA LEU A 12 -10.12 -38.80 -5.75
C LEU A 12 -10.04 -38.09 -7.11
N ILE A 13 -9.15 -38.60 -7.97
CA ILE A 13 -9.08 -38.24 -9.38
C ILE A 13 -9.40 -39.45 -10.24
N TYR A 14 -10.23 -39.27 -11.26
CA TYR A 14 -10.46 -40.31 -12.24
C TYR A 14 -9.28 -40.30 -13.23
N ASN A 15 -8.51 -41.40 -13.23
CA ASN A 15 -7.50 -41.66 -14.25
C ASN A 15 -8.16 -42.31 -15.47
N ALA A 16 -8.25 -41.56 -16.57
CA ALA A 16 -8.91 -42.01 -17.79
C ALA A 16 -8.12 -43.13 -18.51
N GLU A 17 -6.80 -43.17 -18.36
CA GLU A 17 -5.95 -44.22 -18.98
C GLU A 17 -6.21 -45.59 -18.38
N ASP A 18 -6.36 -45.65 -17.05
CA ASP A 18 -6.60 -46.89 -16.31
C ASP A 18 -8.09 -47.15 -16.06
N SER A 19 -8.96 -46.20 -16.42
CA SER A 19 -10.41 -46.23 -16.15
C SER A 19 -10.72 -46.45 -14.65
N LYS A 20 -9.93 -45.85 -13.77
CA LYS A 20 -10.04 -46.02 -12.31
C LYS A 20 -10.01 -44.69 -11.55
N TRP A 21 -10.67 -44.68 -10.41
CA TRP A 21 -10.53 -43.61 -9.42
C TRP A 21 -9.27 -43.86 -8.57
N VAL A 22 -8.38 -42.85 -8.49
CA VAL A 22 -7.12 -42.94 -7.77
C VAL A 22 -7.13 -41.89 -6.66
N GLY A 23 -6.76 -42.29 -5.43
CA GLY A 23 -6.54 -41.38 -4.33
C GLY A 23 -5.17 -40.71 -4.45
N ILE A 24 -5.14 -39.40 -4.50
CA ILE A 24 -3.88 -38.63 -4.41
C ILE A 24 -3.79 -37.89 -3.07
N ALA A 25 -2.60 -37.81 -2.52
CA ALA A 25 -2.38 -37.00 -1.34
C ALA A 25 -2.68 -35.52 -1.64
N SER A 26 -3.35 -34.84 -0.73
CA SER A 26 -3.68 -33.41 -0.88
C SER A 26 -2.45 -32.51 -1.12
N THR A 27 -1.27 -32.97 -0.72
CA THR A 27 0.02 -32.29 -0.96
C THR A 27 0.56 -32.48 -2.39
N ALA A 28 -0.04 -33.37 -3.19
CA ALA A 28 0.40 -33.68 -4.57
C ALA A 28 -0.30 -32.83 -5.64
N LEU A 29 -1.18 -31.90 -5.26
CA LEU A 29 -1.84 -31.00 -6.18
C LEU A 29 -0.90 -29.85 -6.55
N GLY A 30 0.06 -30.08 -7.45
CA GLY A 30 1.05 -29.09 -7.87
C GLY A 30 0.49 -27.90 -8.63
N SER A 31 -0.56 -28.07 -9.41
CA SER A 31 -1.29 -27.01 -10.10
C SER A 31 -2.73 -27.45 -10.30
N ASN A 32 -3.67 -26.81 -9.63
CA ASN A 32 -5.09 -27.01 -9.88
C ASN A 32 -5.60 -25.88 -10.76
N ASN A 33 -6.02 -26.23 -11.97
CA ASN A 33 -6.72 -25.33 -12.87
C ASN A 33 -8.23 -25.58 -12.75
N VAL A 34 -8.96 -24.61 -12.18
CA VAL A 34 -10.41 -24.60 -12.17
C VAL A 34 -10.87 -23.80 -13.38
N THR A 35 -11.45 -24.48 -14.38
CA THR A 35 -11.91 -23.85 -15.63
C THR A 35 -13.35 -23.33 -15.57
N GLY A 36 -13.94 -23.27 -14.40
CA GLY A 36 -15.28 -22.75 -14.13
C GLY A 36 -15.31 -21.96 -12.82
N ASP A 37 -16.51 -21.79 -12.30
CA ASP A 37 -16.71 -21.07 -11.04
C ASP A 37 -16.13 -21.86 -9.85
N LEU A 38 -15.40 -21.17 -8.97
CA LEU A 38 -14.97 -21.70 -7.68
C LEU A 38 -15.85 -21.10 -6.59
N SER A 39 -16.72 -21.90 -5.99
CA SER A 39 -17.50 -21.52 -4.81
C SER A 39 -16.85 -22.02 -3.53
N VAL A 40 -16.49 -21.13 -2.63
CA VAL A 40 -15.90 -21.45 -1.33
C VAL A 40 -16.81 -20.94 -0.23
N THR A 41 -17.38 -21.86 0.57
CA THR A 41 -18.28 -21.51 1.70
C THR A 41 -17.52 -21.18 2.98
N GLY A 42 -16.20 -21.36 3.00
CA GLY A 42 -15.31 -21.05 4.14
C GLY A 42 -14.24 -20.04 3.78
N ASN A 43 -13.18 -20.00 4.59
CA ASN A 43 -12.06 -19.09 4.38
C ASN A 43 -11.13 -19.60 3.26
N ILE A 44 -10.63 -18.67 2.43
CA ILE A 44 -9.51 -18.90 1.54
C ILE A 44 -8.24 -18.37 2.23
N SER A 45 -7.26 -19.25 2.47
CA SER A 45 -5.96 -18.89 3.01
C SER A 45 -4.88 -19.18 1.98
N CYS A 46 -4.13 -18.15 1.58
CA CYS A 46 -3.00 -18.25 0.66
C CYS A 46 -1.71 -17.86 1.38
N ALA A 47 -0.69 -18.70 1.30
CA ALA A 47 0.66 -18.38 1.77
C ALA A 47 1.43 -17.45 0.80
N GLY A 48 0.91 -17.27 -0.42
CA GLY A 48 1.48 -16.44 -1.48
C GLY A 48 0.54 -15.32 -1.93
N THR A 49 0.73 -14.87 -3.16
CA THR A 49 -0.06 -13.81 -3.79
C THR A 49 -1.32 -14.38 -4.44
N ILE A 50 -2.45 -13.73 -4.25
CA ILE A 50 -3.65 -13.95 -5.06
C ILE A 50 -3.66 -12.85 -6.14
N THR A 51 -3.61 -13.26 -7.41
CA THR A 51 -3.69 -12.33 -8.54
C THR A 51 -5.07 -12.46 -9.19
N TYR A 52 -5.77 -11.34 -9.31
CA TYR A 52 -7.02 -11.24 -10.05
C TYR A 52 -6.78 -10.45 -11.33
N ASN A 53 -7.19 -10.99 -12.48
CA ASN A 53 -7.10 -10.26 -13.75
C ASN A 53 -8.29 -9.33 -13.98
N ASP A 54 -9.46 -9.72 -13.48
CA ASP A 54 -10.69 -8.95 -13.60
C ASP A 54 -11.55 -9.18 -12.36
N VAL A 55 -11.74 -8.14 -11.55
CA VAL A 55 -12.58 -8.18 -10.36
C VAL A 55 -13.65 -7.11 -10.50
N THR A 56 -14.87 -7.56 -10.74
CA THR A 56 -16.01 -6.64 -10.89
C THR A 56 -16.39 -6.00 -9.54
N PHE A 57 -16.21 -6.73 -8.44
CA PHE A 57 -16.62 -6.27 -7.12
C PHE A 57 -15.80 -6.93 -6.00
N VAL A 58 -15.32 -6.14 -5.04
CA VAL A 58 -14.73 -6.61 -3.78
C VAL A 58 -15.55 -6.02 -2.65
N ASP A 59 -16.26 -6.87 -1.91
CA ASP A 59 -16.97 -6.48 -0.71
C ASP A 59 -16.19 -6.93 0.53
N SER A 60 -15.83 -5.98 1.40
CA SER A 60 -15.15 -6.26 2.66
C SER A 60 -15.93 -5.62 3.80
N ILE A 61 -16.51 -6.43 4.66
CA ILE A 61 -17.17 -5.98 5.91
C ILE A 61 -16.20 -5.77 7.07
N GLY A 62 -14.91 -6.02 6.85
CA GLY A 62 -13.84 -5.86 7.83
C GLY A 62 -12.82 -4.79 7.41
N VAL A 63 -11.61 -4.91 7.94
CA VAL A 63 -10.49 -4.02 7.63
C VAL A 63 -9.73 -4.55 6.41
N VAL A 64 -9.51 -3.68 5.43
CA VAL A 64 -8.54 -3.92 4.34
C VAL A 64 -7.21 -3.27 4.72
N THR A 65 -6.15 -4.07 4.81
CA THR A 65 -4.80 -3.56 5.09
C THR A 65 -4.00 -3.49 3.81
N ALA A 66 -3.85 -2.29 3.25
CA ALA A 66 -2.95 -2.01 2.13
C ALA A 66 -1.62 -1.46 2.67
N ARG A 67 -0.55 -2.27 2.64
CA ARG A 67 0.74 -1.89 3.25
C ARG A 67 1.57 -0.93 2.40
N SER A 68 1.36 -0.94 1.08
CA SER A 68 2.10 -0.11 0.11
C SER A 68 1.24 0.98 -0.52
N GLY A 69 0.03 1.21 0.01
CA GLY A 69 -0.92 2.17 -0.53
C GLY A 69 -2.01 1.55 -1.38
N LEU A 70 -2.89 2.39 -1.89
CA LEU A 70 -3.99 2.05 -2.79
C LEU A 70 -3.84 2.87 -4.08
N GLU A 71 -3.72 2.20 -5.21
CA GLU A 71 -3.66 2.83 -6.52
C GLU A 71 -5.00 2.68 -7.25
N LEU A 72 -5.49 3.76 -7.83
CA LEU A 72 -6.72 3.82 -8.61
C LEU A 72 -6.37 4.22 -10.05
N GLY A 73 -6.74 3.39 -11.01
CA GLY A 73 -6.49 3.62 -12.42
C GLY A 73 -7.73 3.33 -13.27
N ALA A 74 -7.95 4.08 -14.33
CA ALA A 74 -9.04 3.85 -15.26
C ALA A 74 -8.57 2.97 -16.44
N GLY A 75 -8.47 1.65 -16.19
CA GLY A 75 -8.11 0.67 -17.23
C GLY A 75 -6.66 0.76 -17.72
N SER A 76 -5.77 1.36 -16.95
CA SER A 76 -4.34 1.48 -17.24
C SER A 76 -3.51 0.89 -16.10
N ILE A 77 -2.32 0.39 -16.43
CA ILE A 77 -1.31 -0.02 -15.44
C ILE A 77 -0.65 1.20 -14.75
N THR A 78 -0.89 2.41 -15.24
CA THR A 78 -0.41 3.65 -14.62
C THR A 78 -1.52 4.20 -13.74
N PRO A 79 -1.28 4.37 -12.42
CA PRO A 79 -2.29 4.91 -11.52
C PRO A 79 -2.64 6.35 -11.89
N ILE A 80 -3.94 6.69 -11.79
CA ILE A 80 -4.42 8.07 -11.92
C ILE A 80 -4.37 8.75 -10.56
N ILE A 81 -4.69 8.02 -9.51
CA ILE A 81 -4.65 8.45 -8.11
C ILE A 81 -3.98 7.36 -7.28
N ALA A 82 -3.16 7.77 -6.32
CA ALA A 82 -2.63 6.89 -5.27
C ALA A 82 -2.96 7.48 -3.90
N ILE A 83 -3.23 6.62 -2.93
CA ILE A 83 -3.36 6.97 -1.52
C ILE A 83 -2.30 6.18 -0.77
N GLU A 84 -1.37 6.89 -0.15
CA GLU A 84 -0.24 6.29 0.55
C GLU A 84 -0.08 6.87 1.94
N ALA A 85 0.60 6.12 2.82
CA ALA A 85 0.99 6.57 4.14
C ALA A 85 2.49 6.39 4.34
N ALA A 86 3.13 7.34 4.98
CA ALA A 86 4.55 7.27 5.30
C ALA A 86 4.83 7.81 6.70
N THR A 87 5.99 7.44 7.22
CA THR A 87 6.55 7.99 8.46
C THR A 87 8.02 8.32 8.26
N SER A 88 8.44 9.45 8.80
CA SER A 88 9.83 9.90 8.81
C SER A 88 10.20 10.42 10.19
N THR A 89 11.46 10.26 10.60
CA THR A 89 11.97 10.77 11.86
C THR A 89 13.30 11.47 11.60
N THR A 90 13.49 12.64 12.18
CA THR A 90 14.73 13.39 12.12
C THR A 90 15.10 14.00 13.47
N THR A 91 16.39 14.24 13.69
CA THR A 91 16.97 14.88 14.87
C THR A 91 17.83 16.09 14.48
N THR A 92 17.60 16.66 13.29
CA THR A 92 18.37 17.81 12.79
C THR A 92 17.45 19.01 12.51
N THR A 93 17.98 20.20 12.64
CA THR A 93 17.35 21.46 12.22
C THR A 93 17.63 21.79 10.74
N SER A 94 18.26 20.89 10.00
CA SER A 94 18.42 21.02 8.55
C SER A 94 17.21 20.43 7.82
N ALA A 95 16.91 20.95 6.63
CA ALA A 95 15.85 20.43 5.78
C ALA A 95 16.08 18.95 5.47
N SER A 96 15.14 18.10 5.81
CA SER A 96 15.17 16.63 5.62
C SER A 96 13.99 16.18 4.77
N ASN A 97 14.22 15.23 3.87
CA ASN A 97 13.16 14.57 3.13
C ASN A 97 12.22 13.83 4.08
N ILE A 98 10.92 14.14 4.01
CA ILE A 98 9.88 13.40 4.74
C ILE A 98 9.06 12.51 3.83
N ASP A 99 8.98 12.84 2.53
CA ASP A 99 8.36 12.02 1.50
C ASP A 99 8.77 12.44 0.09
N THR A 100 8.53 11.54 -0.90
CA THR A 100 8.77 11.80 -2.31
C THR A 100 7.67 11.20 -3.19
N PHE A 101 7.49 11.77 -4.39
CA PHE A 101 6.72 11.13 -5.47
C PHE A 101 7.34 11.40 -6.83
N VAL A 102 7.08 10.51 -7.79
CA VAL A 102 7.64 10.59 -9.14
C VAL A 102 6.96 11.71 -9.93
N ALA A 103 7.72 12.72 -10.35
CA ALA A 103 7.21 13.89 -11.08
C ALA A 103 6.61 13.53 -12.47
N ALA A 104 7.07 12.43 -13.08
CA ALA A 104 6.52 11.98 -14.36
C ALA A 104 5.14 11.30 -14.20
N THR A 105 4.82 10.77 -13.02
CA THR A 105 3.56 10.06 -12.76
C THR A 105 2.48 10.98 -12.21
N PHE A 106 2.80 11.78 -11.22
CA PHE A 106 1.84 12.66 -10.56
C PHE A 106 2.25 14.12 -10.65
N ARG A 107 1.31 14.99 -11.02
CA ARG A 107 1.52 16.44 -11.13
C ARG A 107 1.38 17.15 -9.80
N SER A 108 0.62 16.59 -8.88
CA SER A 108 0.31 17.19 -7.58
C SER A 108 0.09 16.11 -6.51
N ALA A 109 0.23 16.51 -5.26
CA ALA A 109 -0.13 15.69 -4.10
C ALA A 109 -0.71 16.57 -2.98
N GLN A 110 -1.62 16.01 -2.21
CA GLN A 110 -2.10 16.60 -0.97
C GLN A 110 -1.63 15.76 0.20
N TYR A 111 -0.99 16.38 1.17
CA TYR A 111 -0.48 15.73 2.37
C TYR A 111 -1.29 16.17 3.58
N GLN A 112 -1.69 15.22 4.41
CA GLN A 112 -2.05 15.49 5.79
C GLN A 112 -0.92 14.99 6.68
N ILE A 113 -0.32 15.89 7.49
CA ILE A 113 0.88 15.61 8.26
C ILE A 113 0.59 15.82 9.74
N GLN A 114 0.86 14.79 10.55
CA GLN A 114 0.97 14.89 11.99
C GLN A 114 2.44 14.90 12.39
N ILE A 115 2.84 15.89 13.19
CA ILE A 115 4.19 16.05 13.69
C ILE A 115 4.15 15.88 15.21
N THR A 116 5.08 15.08 15.73
CA THR A 116 5.23 14.85 17.18
C THR A 116 6.67 15.11 17.60
N GLN A 117 6.85 15.91 18.64
CA GLN A 117 8.13 16.19 19.26
C GLN A 117 7.96 16.22 20.79
N GLY A 118 8.38 15.13 21.45
CA GLY A 118 8.09 14.92 22.87
C GLY A 118 6.59 14.91 23.15
N SER A 119 6.12 15.84 23.97
CA SER A 119 4.69 16.04 24.30
C SER A 119 4.00 17.11 23.45
N ASN A 120 4.69 17.66 22.44
CA ASN A 120 4.14 18.67 21.54
C ASN A 120 3.66 18.05 20.23
N TYR A 121 2.53 18.55 19.75
CA TYR A 121 1.86 18.06 18.54
C TYR A 121 1.56 19.20 17.58
N HIS A 122 1.68 18.91 16.29
CA HIS A 122 1.40 19.85 15.22
C HIS A 122 0.77 19.05 14.07
N VAL A 123 -0.38 19.47 13.58
CA VAL A 123 -1.05 18.92 12.42
C VAL A 123 -1.20 20.01 11.37
N THR A 124 -0.91 19.67 10.12
CA THR A 124 -1.06 20.61 8.99
C THR A 124 -1.37 19.86 7.71
N THR A 125 -1.89 20.57 6.72
CA THR A 125 -2.13 20.06 5.35
C THR A 125 -1.23 20.82 4.39
N LEU A 126 -0.58 20.09 3.47
CA LEU A 126 0.18 20.69 2.37
C LEU A 126 -0.48 20.33 1.03
N ASN A 127 -0.66 21.31 0.17
CA ASN A 127 -0.87 21.10 -1.26
C ASN A 127 0.45 21.35 -1.99
N VAL A 128 0.85 20.38 -2.80
CA VAL A 128 2.08 20.42 -3.60
C VAL A 128 1.73 20.26 -5.07
N LEU A 129 2.22 21.15 -5.90
CA LEU A 129 2.07 21.16 -7.37
C LEU A 129 3.43 21.42 -7.99
N HIS A 130 3.74 20.81 -9.13
CA HIS A 130 4.92 21.15 -9.91
C HIS A 130 4.61 21.32 -11.40
N ASP A 131 5.43 22.13 -12.10
CA ASP A 131 5.35 22.34 -13.54
C ASP A 131 6.37 21.48 -14.34
N GLY A 132 7.17 20.69 -13.67
CA GLY A 132 8.27 19.89 -14.22
C GLY A 132 9.65 20.48 -13.91
N THR A 133 9.73 21.73 -13.50
CA THR A 133 10.97 22.45 -13.16
C THR A 133 10.91 23.01 -11.74
N SER A 134 9.80 23.63 -11.39
CA SER A 134 9.57 24.28 -10.10
C SER A 134 8.47 23.56 -9.32
N VAL A 135 8.57 23.61 -7.99
CA VAL A 135 7.53 23.11 -7.08
C VAL A 135 6.90 24.28 -6.34
N TYR A 136 5.59 24.23 -6.26
CA TYR A 136 4.76 25.19 -5.54
C TYR A 136 4.11 24.47 -4.37
N LEU A 137 4.22 25.04 -3.16
CA LEU A 137 3.71 24.48 -1.94
C LEU A 137 2.82 25.48 -1.23
N ASN A 138 1.68 25.03 -0.74
CA ASN A 138 0.79 25.80 0.12
C ASN A 138 0.51 25.00 1.40
N GLU A 139 0.73 25.60 2.56
CA GLU A 139 0.42 25.05 3.88
C GLU A 139 -0.85 25.71 4.43
N PHE A 140 -1.78 24.88 4.94
CA PHE A 140 -3.03 25.37 5.55
C PHE A 140 -3.58 24.38 6.59
N GLY A 141 -4.61 24.80 7.31
CA GLY A 141 -5.28 23.93 8.30
C GLY A 141 -4.41 23.55 9.49
N THR A 142 -3.47 24.42 9.86
CA THR A 142 -2.49 24.16 10.91
C THR A 142 -3.10 24.27 12.31
N ILE A 143 -2.93 23.22 13.12
CA ILE A 143 -3.30 23.13 14.53
C ILE A 143 -2.09 22.70 15.34
N ARG A 144 -1.82 23.36 16.47
CA ARG A 144 -0.65 23.11 17.30
C ARG A 144 -0.99 23.17 18.79
N THR A 145 -0.31 22.35 19.58
CA THR A 145 -0.40 22.42 21.05
C THR A 145 0.51 23.51 21.66
N GLY A 146 1.42 24.07 20.86
CA GLY A 146 2.39 25.09 21.27
C GLY A 146 2.99 25.82 20.07
N ALA A 147 4.30 26.04 20.06
CA ALA A 147 5.02 26.62 18.93
C ALA A 147 5.01 25.70 17.70
N ALA A 148 5.34 26.26 16.53
CA ALA A 148 5.57 25.46 15.34
C ALA A 148 6.71 24.45 15.57
N LEU A 149 6.53 23.19 15.16
CA LEU A 149 7.55 22.15 15.31
C LEU A 149 8.44 22.01 14.08
N ALA A 150 7.95 22.42 12.92
CA ALA A 150 8.71 22.43 11.67
C ALA A 150 8.13 23.47 10.69
N THR A 151 8.93 23.81 9.69
CA THR A 151 8.52 24.47 8.44
C THR A 151 8.70 23.51 7.28
N PHE A 152 8.03 23.77 6.14
CA PHE A 152 8.03 22.88 4.99
C PHE A 152 8.49 23.59 3.74
N ASP A 153 9.18 22.86 2.89
CA ASP A 153 9.51 23.23 1.52
C ASP A 153 9.45 22.00 0.60
N ALA A 154 9.54 22.22 -0.70
CA ALA A 154 9.57 21.14 -1.67
C ALA A 154 10.41 21.52 -2.89
N ASP A 155 11.09 20.54 -3.49
CA ASP A 155 11.89 20.70 -4.70
C ASP A 155 11.75 19.51 -5.64
N ILE A 156 12.33 19.62 -6.84
CA ILE A 156 12.53 18.50 -7.75
C ILE A 156 13.99 18.11 -7.74
N ASN A 157 14.24 16.83 -7.48
CA ASN A 157 15.57 16.25 -7.55
C ASN A 157 15.54 14.89 -8.23
N SER A 158 16.35 14.72 -9.28
CA SER A 158 16.48 13.44 -10.02
C SER A 158 15.12 12.84 -10.44
N GLY A 159 14.20 13.68 -10.96
CA GLY A 159 12.89 13.25 -11.43
C GLY A 159 11.84 12.99 -10.35
N ASN A 160 12.17 13.26 -9.08
CA ASN A 160 11.24 13.14 -7.97
C ASN A 160 10.95 14.51 -7.36
N VAL A 161 9.68 14.76 -7.04
CA VAL A 161 9.30 15.83 -6.12
C VAL A 161 9.62 15.36 -4.72
N ARG A 162 10.40 16.14 -3.96
CA ARG A 162 10.71 15.87 -2.56
C ARG A 162 9.97 16.87 -1.70
N VAL A 163 9.23 16.38 -0.72
CA VAL A 163 8.65 17.20 0.34
C VAL A 163 9.59 17.13 1.54
N ARG A 164 10.03 18.29 2.00
CA ARG A 164 11.02 18.40 3.05
C ARG A 164 10.46 19.17 4.23
N ALA A 165 10.92 18.79 5.41
CA ALA A 165 10.64 19.48 6.66
C ALA A 165 11.94 19.95 7.31
N THR A 166 11.88 21.14 7.89
CA THR A 166 12.95 21.71 8.71
C THR A 166 12.43 21.86 10.13
N PRO A 167 12.78 20.91 11.05
CA PRO A 167 12.39 21.03 12.45
C PRO A 167 12.96 22.28 13.11
N THR A 168 12.23 22.84 14.08
CA THR A 168 12.64 24.05 14.82
C THR A 168 13.68 23.77 15.87
N THR A 169 13.86 22.51 16.29
CA THR A 169 14.88 22.06 17.23
C THR A 169 15.50 20.75 16.76
N ASP A 170 16.63 20.37 17.36
CA ASP A 170 17.35 19.10 17.13
C ASP A 170 16.78 17.91 17.92
N SER A 171 15.66 18.10 18.59
CA SER A 171 14.95 17.01 19.27
C SER A 171 14.33 16.04 18.27
N SER A 172 14.22 14.76 18.66
CA SER A 172 13.59 13.75 17.83
C SER A 172 12.18 14.18 17.40
N THR A 173 12.01 14.41 16.12
CA THR A 173 10.77 14.89 15.51
C THR A 173 10.24 13.82 14.55
N VAL A 174 9.04 13.33 14.82
CA VAL A 174 8.38 12.26 14.03
C VAL A 174 7.29 12.89 13.18
N PHE A 175 7.33 12.60 11.90
CA PHE A 175 6.32 12.95 10.89
C PHE A 175 5.54 11.70 10.51
N LYS A 176 4.22 11.73 10.63
CA LYS A 176 3.30 10.72 10.07
C LYS A 176 2.44 11.43 9.06
N LEU A 177 2.35 10.87 7.85
CA LEU A 177 1.66 11.53 6.77
C LEU A 177 0.83 10.55 5.93
N THR A 178 -0.22 11.10 5.34
CA THR A 178 -0.95 10.50 4.23
C THR A 178 -0.88 11.44 3.03
N LYS A 179 -0.83 10.89 1.85
CA LYS A 179 -0.90 11.61 0.60
C LYS A 179 -1.81 10.90 -0.38
#